data_04348ba8b3908c944d3a17e58f668b2d
#
_entry.id   04348ba8b3908c944d3a17e58f668b2d
#
_cell.length_a   1.000
_cell.length_b   1.000
_cell.length_c   1.000
_cell.angle_alpha   90.00
_cell.angle_beta   90.00
_cell.angle_gamma   90.00
#
_symmetry.space_group_name_H-M   'P 1'
#
loop_
_entity.id
_entity.type
_entity.pdbx_description
1 polymer ?
#
loop_
_entity_poly.entity_id
_entity_poly.type
_entity_poly.pdbx_seq_one_letter_code
_entity_poly.pdbx_strand_id
1 'polypeptide(L)'
;ESLEPDLAADPEEAAKKLAERKAGAVIQEVLAENYTGMLIVIGADTMVVLDGKIFGKPRSASDGKHMLRQLSGRTHEVITAVSVWMVAAPNAEDVSLGFRTFADISRVTFRDLTDEEITDYLRKGESFDKAGAYAIQGEGAALVDHYDGSLDNIIGLPTTRLIKEFPDLVNAEAAEC
;
A
#
# COMPACT_ATOMS: atom_id res chain seq x y z
N GLU A 1 8.17 -3.37 -11.25
CA GLU A 1 9.49 -3.03 -10.68
C GLU A 1 9.97 -4.26 -9.90
N SER A 2 11.13 -4.83 -10.26
CA SER A 2 11.68 -5.98 -9.55
C SER A 2 12.31 -5.50 -8.25
N LEU A 3 11.86 -6.04 -7.12
CA LEU A 3 12.52 -5.81 -5.83
C LEU A 3 13.94 -6.38 -5.86
N GLU A 4 14.87 -5.67 -5.25
CA GLU A 4 16.23 -6.19 -5.01
C GLU A 4 16.13 -7.45 -4.10
N PRO A 5 16.97 -8.48 -4.32
CA PRO A 5 16.85 -9.74 -3.61
C PRO A 5 16.86 -9.60 -2.08
N ASP A 6 17.65 -8.68 -1.54
CA ASP A 6 17.75 -8.43 -0.10
C ASP A 6 16.46 -7.80 0.47
N LEU A 7 15.74 -6.98 -0.31
CA LEU A 7 14.44 -6.42 0.08
C LEU A 7 13.32 -7.46 -0.01
N ALA A 8 13.43 -8.46 -0.87
CA ALA A 8 12.44 -9.53 -0.95
C ALA A 8 12.47 -10.45 0.29
N ALA A 9 13.53 -10.42 1.08
CA ALA A 9 13.66 -11.19 2.31
C ALA A 9 12.92 -10.56 3.51
N ASP A 10 12.65 -9.25 3.45
CA ASP A 10 11.91 -8.51 4.48
C ASP A 10 10.76 -7.71 3.82
N PRO A 11 9.54 -8.27 3.78
CA PRO A 11 8.41 -7.62 3.12
C PRO A 11 8.02 -6.27 3.73
N GLU A 12 8.19 -6.08 5.04
CA GLU A 12 7.89 -4.81 5.70
C GLU A 12 8.86 -3.72 5.25
N GLU A 13 10.16 -4.01 5.25
CA GLU A 13 11.18 -3.07 4.76
C GLU A 13 11.04 -2.81 3.26
N ALA A 14 10.66 -3.82 2.48
CA ALA A 14 10.36 -3.66 1.06
C ALA A 14 9.20 -2.68 0.83
N ALA A 15 8.10 -2.81 1.57
CA ALA A 15 6.96 -1.90 1.48
C ALA A 15 7.35 -0.46 1.87
N LYS A 16 8.13 -0.27 2.95
CA LYS A 16 8.63 1.04 3.38
C LYS A 16 9.46 1.70 2.29
N LYS A 17 10.41 0.98 1.71
CA LYS A 17 11.26 1.49 0.62
C LYS A 17 10.48 1.89 -0.63
N LEU A 18 9.44 1.12 -0.99
CA LEU A 18 8.58 1.48 -2.12
C LEU A 18 7.72 2.70 -1.82
N ALA A 19 7.17 2.83 -0.61
CA ALA A 19 6.44 4.01 -0.18
C ALA A 19 7.32 5.28 -0.24
N GLU A 20 8.58 5.19 0.26
CA GLU A 20 9.57 6.26 0.18
C GLU A 20 9.90 6.65 -1.26
N ARG A 21 10.16 5.67 -2.14
CA ARG A 21 10.45 5.92 -3.56
C ARG A 21 9.29 6.61 -4.27
N LYS A 22 8.04 6.21 -4.00
CA LYS A 22 6.85 6.85 -4.58
C LYS A 22 6.73 8.31 -4.17
N ALA A 23 6.87 8.62 -2.88
CA ALA A 23 6.84 9.99 -2.38
C ALA A 23 8.00 10.81 -2.95
N GLY A 24 9.22 10.26 -2.94
CA GLY A 24 10.40 10.93 -3.48
C GLY A 24 10.29 11.28 -4.97
N ALA A 25 9.68 10.41 -5.79
CA ALA A 25 9.46 10.69 -7.20
C ALA A 25 8.55 11.90 -7.40
N VAL A 26 7.44 11.99 -6.65
CA VAL A 26 6.54 13.16 -6.70
C VAL A 26 7.26 14.44 -6.24
N ILE A 27 8.06 14.36 -5.18
CA ILE A 27 8.83 15.52 -4.71
C ILE A 27 9.79 16.03 -5.78
N GLN A 28 10.49 15.10 -6.46
CA GLN A 28 11.40 15.47 -7.54
C GLN A 28 10.67 16.17 -8.70
N GLU A 29 9.50 15.69 -9.11
CA GLU A 29 8.69 16.30 -10.15
C GLU A 29 8.24 17.71 -9.74
N VAL A 30 7.71 17.89 -8.54
CA VAL A 30 7.20 19.17 -8.03
C VAL A 30 8.33 20.20 -7.92
N LEU A 31 9.51 19.80 -7.41
CA LEU A 31 10.66 20.70 -7.31
C LEU A 31 11.25 21.06 -8.67
N ALA A 32 11.19 20.16 -9.66
CA ALA A 32 11.62 20.47 -11.02
C ALA A 32 10.74 21.54 -11.71
N GLU A 33 9.50 21.73 -11.25
CA GLU A 33 8.60 22.80 -11.67
C GLU A 33 8.81 24.13 -10.92
N ASN A 34 9.90 24.27 -10.16
CA ASN A 34 10.26 25.44 -9.35
C ASN A 34 9.20 25.78 -8.27
N TYR A 35 8.57 24.74 -7.68
CA TYR A 35 7.64 24.95 -6.57
C TYR A 35 8.35 25.65 -5.41
N THR A 36 7.66 26.63 -4.82
CA THR A 36 8.09 27.30 -3.58
C THR A 36 6.99 27.26 -2.53
N GLY A 37 7.36 27.06 -1.27
CA GLY A 37 6.42 26.98 -0.16
C GLY A 37 6.61 25.74 0.72
N MET A 38 5.54 25.39 1.42
CA MET A 38 5.47 24.15 2.24
C MET A 38 4.62 23.12 1.52
N LEU A 39 5.09 21.87 1.47
CA LEU A 39 4.40 20.75 0.86
C LEU A 39 4.48 19.53 1.76
N ILE A 40 3.37 18.81 1.87
CA ILE A 40 3.33 17.48 2.48
C ILE A 40 3.05 16.47 1.36
N VAL A 41 3.92 15.47 1.24
CA VAL A 41 3.76 14.37 0.29
C VAL A 41 3.61 13.07 1.05
N ILE A 42 2.57 12.30 0.74
CA ILE A 42 2.30 11.00 1.34
C ILE A 42 2.43 9.94 0.25
N GLY A 43 3.40 9.05 0.40
CA GLY A 43 3.55 7.85 -0.41
C GLY A 43 3.08 6.63 0.36
N ALA A 44 2.37 5.72 -0.31
CA ALA A 44 1.97 4.45 0.27
C ALA A 44 2.24 3.28 -0.68
N ASP A 45 2.56 2.12 -0.10
CA ASP A 45 2.69 0.87 -0.84
C ASP A 45 2.12 -0.30 -0.04
N THR A 46 1.39 -1.17 -0.72
CA THR A 46 0.69 -2.31 -0.10
C THR A 46 1.18 -3.61 -0.70
N MET A 47 1.52 -4.56 0.16
CA MET A 47 1.94 -5.91 -0.19
C MET A 47 1.04 -6.95 0.44
N VAL A 48 0.79 -8.03 -0.30
CA VAL A 48 0.19 -9.27 0.20
C VAL A 48 1.31 -10.28 0.40
N VAL A 49 1.37 -10.89 1.58
CA VAL A 49 2.45 -11.81 1.97
C VAL A 49 1.87 -13.11 2.50
N LEU A 50 2.28 -14.24 1.92
CA LEU A 50 1.92 -15.58 2.39
C LEU A 50 3.19 -16.42 2.56
N ASP A 51 3.42 -16.96 3.76
CA ASP A 51 4.61 -17.76 4.10
C ASP A 51 5.93 -17.04 3.75
N GLY A 52 6.01 -15.73 3.99
CA GLY A 52 7.16 -14.89 3.64
C GLY A 52 7.31 -14.56 2.15
N LYS A 53 6.41 -15.07 1.30
CA LYS A 53 6.43 -14.77 -0.14
C LYS A 53 5.53 -13.58 -0.46
N ILE A 54 6.08 -12.59 -1.14
CA ILE A 54 5.36 -11.41 -1.61
C ILE A 54 4.56 -11.75 -2.87
N PHE A 55 3.28 -11.41 -2.85
CA PHE A 55 2.36 -11.48 -3.98
C PHE A 55 2.17 -10.08 -4.56
N GLY A 56 2.75 -9.82 -5.70
CA GLY A 56 2.55 -8.58 -6.44
C GLY A 56 1.22 -8.53 -7.20
N LYS A 57 1.13 -7.62 -8.17
CA LYS A 57 0.00 -7.54 -9.10
C LYS A 57 0.07 -8.70 -10.10
N PRO A 58 -1.06 -9.33 -10.45
CA PRO A 58 -1.07 -10.41 -11.42
C PRO A 58 -0.71 -9.90 -12.83
N ARG A 59 0.13 -10.66 -13.52
CA ARG A 59 0.58 -10.34 -14.88
C ARG A 59 -0.40 -10.80 -15.96
N SER A 60 -1.30 -11.71 -15.59
CA SER A 60 -2.31 -12.30 -16.44
C SER A 60 -3.45 -12.91 -15.63
N ALA A 61 -4.56 -13.26 -16.27
CA ALA A 61 -5.66 -13.98 -15.61
C ALA A 61 -5.20 -15.33 -15.04
N SER A 62 -4.29 -16.04 -15.73
CA SER A 62 -3.72 -17.30 -15.24
C SER A 62 -2.88 -17.08 -13.97
N ASP A 63 -2.09 -16.00 -13.92
CA ASP A 63 -1.28 -15.63 -12.75
C ASP A 63 -2.19 -15.26 -11.56
N GLY A 64 -3.23 -14.45 -11.81
CA GLY A 64 -4.24 -14.11 -10.80
C GLY A 64 -4.96 -15.35 -10.26
N LYS A 65 -5.34 -16.30 -11.15
CA LYS A 65 -5.92 -17.57 -10.72
C LYS A 65 -4.97 -18.36 -9.82
N HIS A 66 -3.69 -18.40 -10.17
CA HIS A 66 -2.67 -19.08 -9.37
C HIS A 66 -2.48 -18.42 -8.00
N MET A 67 -2.46 -17.08 -7.94
CA MET A 67 -2.37 -16.32 -6.69
C MET A 67 -3.57 -16.63 -5.78
N LEU A 68 -4.80 -16.46 -6.26
CA LEU A 68 -6.01 -16.70 -5.48
C LEU A 68 -6.13 -18.15 -5.02
N ARG A 69 -5.67 -19.12 -5.81
CA ARG A 69 -5.63 -20.53 -5.40
C ARG A 69 -4.67 -20.76 -4.25
N GLN A 70 -3.51 -20.08 -4.22
CA GLN A 70 -2.57 -20.17 -3.09
C GLN A 70 -3.12 -19.51 -1.82
N LEU A 71 -3.93 -18.46 -1.94
CA LEU A 71 -4.55 -17.74 -0.81
C LEU A 71 -5.81 -18.44 -0.28
N SER A 72 -6.50 -19.25 -1.10
CA SER A 72 -7.74 -19.96 -0.76
C SER A 72 -7.59 -20.80 0.51
N GLY A 73 -8.53 -20.65 1.45
CA GLY A 73 -8.56 -21.37 2.72
C GLY A 73 -7.42 -21.03 3.68
N ARG A 74 -6.70 -19.93 3.44
CA ARG A 74 -5.49 -19.59 4.20
C ARG A 74 -5.52 -18.16 4.72
N THR A 75 -4.74 -17.93 5.77
CA THR A 75 -4.46 -16.60 6.32
C THR A 75 -3.18 -16.06 5.72
N HIS A 76 -3.23 -14.83 5.23
CA HIS A 76 -2.09 -14.09 4.70
C HIS A 76 -2.01 -12.71 5.34
N GLU A 77 -0.86 -12.07 5.24
CA GLU A 77 -0.64 -10.72 5.75
C GLU A 77 -0.81 -9.69 4.63
N VAL A 78 -1.40 -8.56 4.99
CA VAL A 78 -1.45 -7.35 4.16
C VAL A 78 -0.66 -6.28 4.90
N ILE A 79 0.44 -5.87 4.30
CA ILE A 79 1.38 -4.89 4.84
C ILE A 79 1.24 -3.63 4.01
N THR A 80 0.81 -2.51 4.64
CA THR A 80 0.83 -1.20 3.99
C THR A 80 1.82 -0.31 4.71
N ALA A 81 2.82 0.14 3.98
CA ALA A 81 3.75 1.16 4.43
C ALA A 81 3.33 2.56 3.96
N VAL A 82 3.53 3.54 4.82
CA VAL A 82 3.24 4.95 4.53
C VAL A 82 4.48 5.77 4.85
N SER A 83 4.92 6.59 3.91
CA SER A 83 6.00 7.55 4.06
C SER A 83 5.44 8.97 3.94
N VAL A 84 5.57 9.76 4.99
CA VAL A 84 5.13 11.15 5.05
C VAL A 84 6.34 12.05 4.98
N TRP A 85 6.38 12.91 3.99
CA TRP A 85 7.45 13.86 3.73
C TRP A 85 6.96 15.29 3.93
N MET A 86 7.75 16.08 4.64
CA MET A 86 7.59 17.53 4.73
C MET A 86 8.68 18.19 3.91
N VAL A 87 8.28 19.04 2.99
CA VAL A 87 9.17 19.78 2.08
C VAL A 87 8.98 21.26 2.37
N ALA A 88 10.06 21.95 2.72
CA ALA A 88 10.07 23.40 2.79
C ALA A 88 11.04 23.95 1.75
N ALA A 89 10.51 24.69 0.77
CA ALA A 89 11.23 25.32 -0.31
C ALA A 89 10.92 26.83 -0.33
N PRO A 90 11.53 27.64 0.56
CA PRO A 90 11.28 29.07 0.60
C PRO A 90 11.70 29.78 -0.72
N ASN A 91 12.62 29.19 -1.46
CA ASN A 91 13.02 29.56 -2.82
C ASN A 91 13.57 28.33 -3.54
N ALA A 92 13.94 28.47 -4.82
CA ALA A 92 14.40 27.36 -5.67
C ALA A 92 15.78 26.79 -5.26
N GLU A 93 16.57 27.52 -4.47
CA GLU A 93 17.91 27.12 -4.07
C GLU A 93 17.95 26.49 -2.69
N ASP A 94 17.02 26.87 -1.81
CA ASP A 94 16.95 26.42 -0.42
C ASP A 94 15.81 25.41 -0.26
N VAL A 95 16.13 24.12 -0.26
CA VAL A 95 15.16 23.05 -0.04
C VAL A 95 15.57 22.24 1.20
N SER A 96 14.67 22.10 2.14
CA SER A 96 14.81 21.20 3.28
C SER A 96 13.75 20.11 3.26
N LEU A 97 14.18 18.89 3.58
CA LEU A 97 13.35 17.69 3.55
C LEU A 97 13.40 16.99 4.90
N GLY A 98 12.24 16.59 5.40
CA GLY A 98 12.15 15.67 6.52
C GLY A 98 11.10 14.62 6.22
N PHE A 99 11.33 13.37 6.62
CA PHE A 99 10.34 12.32 6.43
C PHE A 99 10.33 11.33 7.57
N ARG A 100 9.20 10.65 7.69
CA ARG A 100 9.02 9.50 8.57
C ARG A 100 8.21 8.45 7.86
N THR A 101 8.65 7.19 7.96
CA THR A 101 7.98 6.04 7.38
C THR A 101 7.55 5.07 8.47
N PHE A 102 6.36 4.49 8.33
CA PHE A 102 5.86 3.42 9.18
C PHE A 102 5.14 2.37 8.31
N ALA A 103 4.94 1.18 8.86
CA ALA A 103 4.11 0.14 8.23
C ALA A 103 3.02 -0.32 9.20
N ASP A 104 1.88 -0.71 8.66
CA ASP A 104 0.80 -1.36 9.38
C ASP A 104 0.53 -2.74 8.79
N ILE A 105 0.16 -3.71 9.63
CA ILE A 105 0.00 -5.11 9.24
C ILE A 105 -1.38 -5.59 9.68
N SER A 106 -2.11 -6.18 8.75
CA SER A 106 -3.38 -6.86 9.01
C SER A 106 -3.33 -8.27 8.44
N ARG A 107 -4.11 -9.18 9.02
CA ARG A 107 -4.24 -10.55 8.54
C ARG A 107 -5.59 -10.75 7.91
N VAL A 108 -5.62 -11.38 6.74
CA VAL A 108 -6.85 -11.69 6.01
C VAL A 108 -6.90 -13.20 5.81
N THR A 109 -8.04 -13.80 6.16
CA THR A 109 -8.31 -15.22 5.96
C THR A 109 -9.33 -15.37 4.85
N PHE A 110 -8.97 -16.14 3.80
CA PHE A 110 -9.90 -16.48 2.74
C PHE A 110 -10.72 -17.71 3.10
N ARG A 111 -11.95 -17.75 2.60
CA ARG A 111 -12.74 -18.98 2.53
C ARG A 111 -12.04 -20.01 1.63
N ASP A 112 -12.42 -21.27 1.77
CA ASP A 112 -12.11 -22.25 0.72
C ASP A 112 -12.86 -21.84 -0.56
N LEU A 113 -12.09 -21.54 -1.62
CA LEU A 113 -12.62 -21.07 -2.90
C LEU A 113 -12.61 -22.20 -3.94
N THR A 114 -13.69 -22.34 -4.68
CA THR A 114 -13.75 -23.21 -5.86
C THR A 114 -13.05 -22.56 -7.06
N ASP A 115 -12.69 -23.37 -8.06
CA ASP A 115 -12.11 -22.85 -9.33
C ASP A 115 -13.10 -21.95 -10.09
N GLU A 116 -14.39 -22.21 -9.95
CA GLU A 116 -15.45 -21.42 -10.54
C GLU A 116 -15.53 -20.03 -9.89
N GLU A 117 -15.59 -19.95 -8.56
CA GLU A 117 -15.59 -18.68 -7.81
C GLU A 117 -14.38 -17.81 -8.18
N ILE A 118 -13.19 -18.41 -8.22
CA ILE A 118 -11.95 -17.68 -8.60
C ILE A 118 -12.07 -17.16 -10.04
N THR A 119 -12.54 -18.00 -10.98
CA THR A 119 -12.66 -17.62 -12.37
C THR A 119 -13.69 -16.51 -12.57
N ASP A 120 -14.82 -16.58 -11.88
CA ASP A 120 -15.88 -15.58 -11.94
C ASP A 120 -15.44 -14.24 -11.35
N TYR A 121 -14.72 -14.26 -10.23
CA TYR A 121 -14.14 -13.05 -9.66
C TYR A 121 -13.16 -12.38 -10.62
N LEU A 122 -12.22 -13.13 -11.20
CA LEU A 122 -11.23 -12.57 -12.15
C LEU A 122 -11.88 -11.96 -13.41
N ARG A 123 -13.01 -12.50 -13.87
CA ARG A 123 -13.77 -11.94 -15.01
C ARG A 123 -14.33 -10.55 -14.74
N LYS A 124 -14.55 -10.18 -13.49
CA LYS A 124 -15.06 -8.87 -13.09
C LYS A 124 -14.02 -7.75 -13.23
N GLY A 125 -12.74 -8.11 -13.35
CA GLY A 125 -11.65 -7.18 -13.68
C GLY A 125 -11.09 -6.37 -12.51
N GLU A 126 -11.57 -6.55 -11.28
CA GLU A 126 -11.11 -5.81 -10.10
C GLU A 126 -9.72 -6.23 -9.59
N SER A 127 -9.17 -7.32 -10.12
CA SER A 127 -7.99 -8.00 -9.58
C SER A 127 -6.65 -7.51 -10.13
N PHE A 128 -6.62 -6.95 -11.34
CA PHE A 128 -5.38 -6.79 -12.11
C PHE A 128 -4.46 -5.66 -11.60
N ASP A 129 -4.98 -4.71 -10.89
CA ASP A 129 -4.22 -3.59 -10.30
C ASP A 129 -3.93 -3.76 -8.81
N LYS A 130 -4.26 -4.92 -8.23
CA LYS A 130 -4.15 -5.22 -6.81
C LYS A 130 -3.09 -6.28 -6.50
N ALA A 131 -2.34 -6.07 -5.41
CA ALA A 131 -1.46 -7.09 -4.85
C ALA A 131 -2.26 -8.33 -4.42
N GLY A 132 -1.75 -9.54 -4.69
CA GLY A 132 -2.45 -10.79 -4.41
C GLY A 132 -3.69 -11.04 -5.26
N ALA A 133 -3.91 -10.23 -6.31
CA ALA A 133 -5.03 -10.33 -7.24
C ALA A 133 -6.42 -10.17 -6.63
N TYR A 134 -6.58 -9.43 -5.52
CA TYR A 134 -7.90 -9.15 -4.93
C TYR A 134 -7.99 -7.79 -4.26
N ALA A 135 -9.22 -7.30 -4.10
CA ALA A 135 -9.57 -6.19 -3.22
C ALA A 135 -10.47 -6.71 -2.08
N ILE A 136 -10.30 -6.22 -0.85
CA ILE A 136 -11.19 -6.59 0.26
C ILE A 136 -12.59 -5.98 0.13
N GLN A 137 -12.72 -4.93 -0.67
CA GLN A 137 -13.98 -4.25 -0.99
C GLN A 137 -14.59 -4.79 -2.28
N GLY A 138 -15.83 -4.41 -2.55
CA GLY A 138 -16.54 -4.82 -3.76
C GLY A 138 -16.77 -6.33 -3.82
N GLU A 139 -16.58 -6.90 -4.97
CA GLU A 139 -16.79 -8.33 -5.23
C GLU A 139 -15.79 -9.23 -4.49
N GLY A 140 -14.59 -8.71 -4.22
CA GLY A 140 -13.57 -9.45 -3.47
C GLY A 140 -13.90 -9.67 -2.01
N ALA A 141 -14.85 -8.94 -1.43
CA ALA A 141 -15.35 -9.20 -0.08
C ALA A 141 -15.92 -10.61 0.07
N ALA A 142 -16.47 -11.17 -1.01
CA ALA A 142 -17.02 -12.54 -1.02
C ALA A 142 -15.92 -13.63 -0.91
N LEU A 143 -14.67 -13.31 -1.15
CA LEU A 143 -13.53 -14.24 -1.01
C LEU A 143 -13.08 -14.38 0.44
N VAL A 144 -13.36 -13.37 1.27
CA VAL A 144 -12.85 -13.24 2.64
C VAL A 144 -13.79 -13.93 3.61
N ASP A 145 -13.23 -14.73 4.52
CA ASP A 145 -13.94 -15.28 5.67
C ASP A 145 -13.95 -14.26 6.82
N HIS A 146 -12.75 -13.82 7.22
CA HIS A 146 -12.57 -12.78 8.23
C HIS A 146 -11.22 -12.08 8.06
N TYR A 147 -11.04 -10.99 8.78
CA TYR A 147 -9.74 -10.33 8.91
C TYR A 147 -9.50 -9.89 10.36
N ASP A 148 -8.22 -9.75 10.72
CA ASP A 148 -7.73 -9.24 11.98
C ASP A 148 -6.79 -8.07 11.73
N GLY A 149 -7.01 -6.94 12.40
CA GLY A 149 -6.30 -5.69 12.18
C GLY A 149 -7.18 -4.59 11.60
N SER A 150 -6.60 -3.69 10.82
CA SER A 150 -7.25 -2.48 10.32
C SER A 150 -7.74 -2.63 8.88
N LEU A 151 -9.02 -2.33 8.63
CA LEU A 151 -9.60 -2.37 7.29
C LEU A 151 -8.96 -1.33 6.37
N ASP A 152 -8.68 -0.14 6.87
CA ASP A 152 -8.05 0.94 6.10
C ASP A 152 -6.62 0.58 5.69
N ASN A 153 -5.89 -0.20 6.52
CA ASN A 153 -4.62 -0.80 6.14
C ASN A 153 -4.79 -1.77 4.96
N ILE A 154 -5.78 -2.68 5.02
CA ILE A 154 -6.01 -3.67 3.96
C ILE A 154 -6.44 -2.99 2.65
N ILE A 155 -7.16 -1.86 2.72
CA ILE A 155 -7.56 -1.06 1.56
C ILE A 155 -6.34 -0.36 0.91
N GLY A 156 -5.30 -0.03 1.70
CA GLY A 156 -4.05 0.49 1.18
C GLY A 156 -3.61 1.85 1.71
N LEU A 157 -4.32 2.41 2.70
CA LEU A 157 -3.88 3.60 3.44
C LEU A 157 -4.40 3.52 4.89
N PRO A 158 -3.57 3.16 5.88
CA PRO A 158 -3.94 3.05 7.29
C PRO A 158 -4.15 4.44 7.91
N THR A 159 -5.27 5.07 7.59
CA THR A 159 -5.62 6.44 7.97
C THR A 159 -5.71 6.61 9.48
N THR A 160 -6.24 5.62 10.18
CA THR A 160 -6.32 5.63 11.65
C THR A 160 -4.94 5.73 12.28
N ARG A 161 -3.98 4.97 11.79
CA ARG A 161 -2.60 5.02 12.26
C ARG A 161 -1.88 6.28 11.78
N LEU A 162 -2.10 6.69 10.54
CA LEU A 162 -1.53 7.93 9.98
C LEU A 162 -1.87 9.15 10.84
N ILE A 163 -3.14 9.31 11.23
CA ILE A 163 -3.59 10.43 12.09
C ILE A 163 -2.94 10.34 13.48
N LYS A 164 -2.79 9.14 14.03
CA LYS A 164 -2.13 8.92 15.32
C LYS A 164 -0.64 9.27 15.30
N GLU A 165 0.07 8.91 14.21
CA GLU A 165 1.49 9.20 14.02
C GLU A 165 1.76 10.68 13.68
N PHE A 166 0.79 11.33 13.01
CA PHE A 166 0.85 12.71 12.54
C PHE A 166 -0.45 13.46 12.85
N PRO A 167 -0.72 13.78 14.14
CA PRO A 167 -1.96 14.45 14.55
C PRO A 167 -2.14 15.83 13.90
N ASP A 168 -1.04 16.50 13.57
CA ASP A 168 -1.06 17.83 12.96
C ASP A 168 -1.55 17.83 11.49
N LEU A 169 -1.55 16.68 10.82
CA LEU A 169 -2.13 16.57 9.47
C LEU A 169 -3.63 16.85 9.42
N VAL A 170 -4.33 16.64 10.55
CA VAL A 170 -5.78 16.82 10.65
C VAL A 170 -6.15 18.19 11.22
N ASN A 171 -5.20 18.83 11.90
CA ASN A 171 -5.40 20.12 12.57
C ASN A 171 -4.90 21.32 11.75
N ALA A 172 -4.60 21.12 10.48
CA ALA A 172 -4.08 22.17 9.58
C ALA A 172 -5.02 23.39 9.43
N GLU A 173 -6.29 23.28 9.79
CA GLU A 173 -7.23 24.42 9.86
C GLU A 173 -7.01 25.34 11.07
N ALA A 174 -6.20 24.94 12.04
CA ALA A 174 -5.98 25.74 13.26
C ALA A 174 -4.78 26.71 13.15
N ALA A 175 -4.07 26.73 12.05
CA ALA A 175 -2.87 27.56 11.85
C ALA A 175 -3.11 28.87 11.07
N GLU A 176 -4.36 29.18 10.71
CA GLU A 176 -4.74 30.50 10.16
C GLU A 176 -5.46 31.34 11.24
N CYS A 177 -4.68 31.93 12.14
CA CYS A 177 -5.05 33.09 12.95
C CYS A 177 -3.83 33.96 13.22
#